data_8b3f6630b0c796a7331206b0f0f23bf2
#
_entry.id   8b3f6630b0c796a7331206b0f0f23bf2
#
_cell.length_a   1.000
_cell.length_b   1.000
_cell.length_c   1.000
_cell.angle_alpha   90.00
_cell.angle_beta   90.00
_cell.angle_gamma   90.00
#
_symmetry.space_group_name_H-M   'P 1'
#
loop_
_entity.id
_entity.type
_entity.pdbx_description
1 polymer ?
#
loop_
_entity_poly.entity_id
_entity_poly.type
_entity_poly.pdbx_seq_one_letter_code
_entity_poly.pdbx_strand_id
1 'polypeptide(L)'
;AVESGSVFGAGNGNSTSVGVGSVNNSYVVIDGDATINKNVYGGGNYGATGYGNSTTYNPTHTEIVINGGTIKGSVYGAGNNNGSGNYAHTVTSGSGWNQTRVNYYNINSEIKIEMTGGTVTNGIYGGSNIKGIVYGKTEVNILNGNVKDVYGGGEGQNTYVRDNVD
;
A
#
# COMPACT_ATOMS: atom_id res chain seq x y z
N ALA A 1 14.29 9.19 -16.63
CA ALA A 1 14.75 8.69 -15.32
C ALA A 1 14.16 9.56 -14.20
N VAL A 2 13.76 8.94 -13.08
CA VAL A 2 13.38 9.66 -11.85
C VAL A 2 14.65 9.79 -11.01
N GLU A 3 15.36 10.89 -11.15
CA GLU A 3 16.76 11.02 -10.67
C GLU A 3 16.94 10.99 -9.14
N SER A 4 15.91 11.29 -8.35
CA SER A 4 16.03 11.30 -6.87
C SER A 4 14.76 10.89 -6.13
N GLY A 5 13.76 10.40 -6.84
CA GLY A 5 12.42 10.19 -6.29
C GLY A 5 11.98 8.73 -6.17
N SER A 6 10.90 8.55 -5.42
CA SER A 6 10.06 7.36 -5.40
C SER A 6 8.85 7.53 -6.33
N VAL A 7 8.25 6.42 -6.71
CA VAL A 7 6.97 6.39 -7.42
C VAL A 7 5.87 6.00 -6.43
N PHE A 8 4.73 6.71 -6.48
CA PHE A 8 3.57 6.46 -5.64
C PHE A 8 2.31 6.33 -6.49
N GLY A 9 1.55 5.27 -6.27
CA GLY A 9 0.26 5.05 -6.94
C GLY A 9 -0.89 5.89 -6.38
N ALA A 10 -0.72 6.42 -5.16
CA ALA A 10 -1.66 7.36 -4.53
C ALA A 10 -0.96 8.66 -4.13
N GLY A 11 -1.71 9.60 -3.57
CA GLY A 11 -1.20 10.94 -3.27
C GLY A 11 -0.26 10.99 -2.05
N ASN A 12 0.43 12.12 -1.93
CA ASN A 12 1.36 12.33 -0.82
C ASN A 12 0.64 12.31 0.56
N GLY A 13 -0.56 12.91 0.64
CA GLY A 13 -1.30 12.99 1.90
C GLY A 13 -0.56 13.80 2.96
N ASN A 14 -1.03 13.66 4.22
CA ASN A 14 -0.33 14.17 5.40
C ASN A 14 -0.57 13.27 6.61
N SER A 15 0.24 13.41 7.64
CA SER A 15 0.19 12.57 8.84
C SER A 15 -0.98 12.89 9.79
N THR A 16 -1.66 14.01 9.60
CA THR A 16 -2.68 14.52 10.54
C THR A 16 -4.11 14.39 10.03
N SER A 17 -4.30 14.21 8.72
CA SER A 17 -5.62 14.13 8.11
C SER A 17 -5.78 12.80 7.37
N VAL A 18 -6.63 11.94 7.91
CA VAL A 18 -6.96 10.66 7.28
C VAL A 18 -7.71 10.90 5.98
N GLY A 19 -7.38 10.14 4.96
CA GLY A 19 -8.03 10.18 3.64
C GLY A 19 -7.46 11.20 2.66
N VAL A 20 -6.65 12.16 3.08
CA VAL A 20 -5.99 13.09 2.17
C VAL A 20 -5.01 12.33 1.27
N GLY A 21 -5.13 12.52 -0.04
CA GLY A 21 -4.30 11.81 -1.03
C GLY A 21 -4.65 10.33 -1.21
N SER A 22 -5.75 9.85 -0.63
CA SER A 22 -6.18 8.46 -0.79
C SER A 22 -6.96 8.25 -2.09
N VAL A 23 -6.91 7.03 -2.60
CA VAL A 23 -7.62 6.59 -3.81
C VAL A 23 -8.29 5.23 -3.58
N ASN A 24 -9.31 4.91 -4.37
CA ASN A 24 -9.93 3.58 -4.32
C ASN A 24 -9.03 2.53 -4.98
N ASN A 25 -8.60 2.83 -6.20
CA ASN A 25 -7.75 1.95 -6.99
C ASN A 25 -6.49 2.67 -7.40
N SER A 26 -5.39 1.94 -7.54
CA SER A 26 -4.15 2.45 -8.12
C SER A 26 -3.55 1.42 -9.06
N TYR A 27 -2.89 1.93 -10.10
CA TYR A 27 -2.18 1.11 -11.08
C TYR A 27 -0.84 1.76 -11.41
N VAL A 28 0.24 1.05 -11.14
CA VAL A 28 1.61 1.51 -11.38
C VAL A 28 2.30 0.54 -12.33
N VAL A 29 2.85 1.05 -13.43
CA VAL A 29 3.63 0.25 -14.38
C VAL A 29 5.05 0.79 -14.44
N ILE A 30 6.02 -0.10 -14.31
CA ILE A 30 7.45 0.16 -14.55
C ILE A 30 7.86 -0.70 -15.74
N ASP A 31 8.30 -0.05 -16.83
CA ASP A 31 8.56 -0.72 -18.09
C ASP A 31 9.80 -0.12 -18.81
N GLY A 32 10.26 -0.84 -19.83
CA GLY A 32 11.38 -0.43 -20.67
C GLY A 32 12.68 -0.21 -19.87
N ASP A 33 13.37 0.88 -20.17
CA ASP A 33 14.65 1.25 -19.53
C ASP A 33 14.49 2.22 -18.34
N ALA A 34 13.29 2.27 -17.72
CA ALA A 34 13.02 3.16 -16.60
C ALA A 34 13.99 2.91 -15.45
N THR A 35 14.51 3.98 -14.84
CA THR A 35 15.34 3.91 -13.63
C THR A 35 14.68 4.69 -12.51
N ILE A 36 14.33 4.00 -11.42
CA ILE A 36 13.77 4.57 -10.19
C ILE A 36 14.85 4.50 -9.10
N ASN A 37 15.36 5.66 -8.65
CA ASN A 37 16.49 5.69 -7.72
C ASN A 37 16.13 5.39 -6.26
N LYS A 38 14.83 5.39 -5.91
CA LYS A 38 14.32 4.99 -4.60
C LYS A 38 13.25 3.90 -4.75
N ASN A 39 12.16 4.01 -4.02
CA ASN A 39 11.17 2.96 -3.89
C ASN A 39 9.97 3.17 -4.82
N VAL A 40 9.24 2.11 -5.09
CA VAL A 40 7.94 2.11 -5.75
C VAL A 40 6.88 1.67 -4.75
N TYR A 41 5.76 2.39 -4.70
CA TYR A 41 4.64 2.14 -3.81
C TYR A 41 3.33 2.05 -4.61
N GLY A 42 2.53 1.03 -4.35
CA GLY A 42 1.17 0.95 -4.87
C GLY A 42 0.24 1.99 -4.23
N GLY A 43 0.46 2.29 -2.96
CA GLY A 43 -0.21 3.37 -2.23
C GLY A 43 0.55 4.70 -2.27
N GLY A 44 0.17 5.59 -1.36
CA GLY A 44 0.79 6.92 -1.22
C GLY A 44 1.86 6.98 -0.14
N ASN A 45 2.44 8.18 0.04
CA ASN A 45 3.32 8.41 1.18
C ASN A 45 2.54 8.37 2.51
N TYR A 46 1.43 9.10 2.60
CA TYR A 46 0.43 9.04 3.68
C TYR A 46 -0.98 8.73 3.17
N GLY A 47 -1.22 8.76 1.86
CA GLY A 47 -2.49 8.39 1.24
C GLY A 47 -2.65 6.88 1.17
N ALA A 48 -3.85 6.40 1.51
CA ALA A 48 -4.20 4.99 1.43
C ALA A 48 -4.77 4.61 0.06
N THR A 49 -4.74 3.33 -0.28
CA THR A 49 -5.56 2.74 -1.34
C THR A 49 -6.72 1.98 -0.74
N GLY A 50 -7.76 1.72 -1.54
CA GLY A 50 -8.96 1.04 -1.04
C GLY A 50 -9.85 1.96 -0.20
N TYR A 51 -9.70 3.27 -0.35
CA TYR A 51 -10.53 4.26 0.33
C TYR A 51 -11.95 4.21 -0.26
N GLY A 52 -12.90 3.72 0.53
CA GLY A 52 -14.31 3.72 0.16
C GLY A 52 -15.13 4.51 1.17
N ASN A 53 -15.94 5.45 0.68
CA ASN A 53 -16.86 6.25 1.51
C ASN A 53 -18.25 5.58 1.61
N SER A 54 -18.35 4.30 1.35
CA SER A 54 -19.62 3.60 1.21
C SER A 54 -19.78 2.52 2.29
N THR A 55 -21.00 2.35 2.75
CA THR A 55 -21.44 1.19 3.54
C THR A 55 -21.42 -0.12 2.72
N THR A 56 -21.24 -0.02 1.42
CA THR A 56 -21.07 -1.15 0.51
C THR A 56 -19.58 -1.30 0.19
N TYR A 57 -19.00 -2.40 0.63
CA TYR A 57 -17.60 -2.76 0.36
C TYR A 57 -17.42 -3.19 -1.10
N ASN A 58 -17.15 -2.24 -1.97
CA ASN A 58 -16.77 -2.57 -3.33
C ASN A 58 -15.33 -3.12 -3.34
N PRO A 59 -15.05 -4.15 -4.16
CA PRO A 59 -13.70 -4.58 -4.40
C PRO A 59 -12.83 -3.41 -4.85
N THR A 60 -11.64 -3.29 -4.27
CA THR A 60 -10.65 -2.27 -4.66
C THR A 60 -9.35 -2.96 -5.01
N HIS A 61 -8.64 -2.41 -6.01
CA HIS A 61 -7.41 -3.00 -6.53
C HIS A 61 -6.27 -2.00 -6.46
N THR A 62 -5.15 -2.48 -5.93
CA THR A 62 -3.86 -1.81 -5.99
C THR A 62 -2.93 -2.73 -6.76
N GLU A 63 -2.47 -2.31 -7.94
CA GLU A 63 -1.65 -3.15 -8.79
C GLU A 63 -0.35 -2.46 -9.16
N ILE A 64 0.75 -3.20 -9.07
CA ILE A 64 2.07 -2.83 -9.57
C ILE A 64 2.50 -3.88 -10.58
N VAL A 65 2.84 -3.44 -11.79
CA VAL A 65 3.38 -4.28 -12.85
C VAL A 65 4.80 -3.82 -13.17
N ILE A 66 5.75 -4.76 -13.15
CA ILE A 66 7.16 -4.51 -13.46
C ILE A 66 7.52 -5.39 -14.67
N ASN A 67 7.51 -4.79 -15.87
CA ASN A 67 7.86 -5.46 -17.11
C ASN A 67 9.33 -5.25 -17.49
N GLY A 68 9.99 -4.25 -16.91
CA GLY A 68 11.37 -3.88 -17.22
C GLY A 68 11.91 -2.84 -16.26
N GLY A 69 13.03 -2.22 -16.64
CA GLY A 69 13.66 -1.15 -15.87
C GLY A 69 14.44 -1.60 -14.64
N THR A 70 14.91 -0.63 -13.89
CA THR A 70 15.69 -0.83 -12.65
C THR A 70 15.12 -0.01 -11.51
N ILE A 71 14.72 -0.67 -10.43
CA ILE A 71 14.32 -0.06 -9.16
C ILE A 71 15.47 -0.27 -8.17
N LYS A 72 16.21 0.80 -7.82
CA LYS A 72 17.37 0.74 -6.91
C LYS A 72 16.97 0.57 -5.45
N GLY A 73 15.72 0.83 -5.11
CA GLY A 73 15.15 0.60 -3.78
C GLY A 73 14.32 -0.68 -3.73
N SER A 74 13.24 -0.61 -2.98
CA SER A 74 12.25 -1.68 -2.78
C SER A 74 10.91 -1.35 -3.46
N VAL A 75 10.08 -2.37 -3.60
CA VAL A 75 8.69 -2.24 -4.07
C VAL A 75 7.76 -2.63 -2.94
N TYR A 76 6.74 -1.81 -2.68
CA TYR A 76 5.73 -2.01 -1.65
C TYR A 76 4.34 -1.97 -2.27
N GLY A 77 3.57 -3.01 -2.07
CA GLY A 77 2.21 -3.09 -2.59
C GLY A 77 1.27 -2.05 -2.02
N ALA A 78 1.47 -1.68 -0.74
CA ALA A 78 0.74 -0.59 -0.10
C ALA A 78 1.58 0.70 -0.05
N GLY A 79 1.37 1.55 0.96
CA GLY A 79 2.03 2.85 1.05
C GLY A 79 3.28 2.87 1.93
N ASN A 80 3.82 4.08 2.09
CA ASN A 80 5.04 4.28 2.88
C ASN A 80 4.75 4.37 4.38
N ASN A 81 4.02 5.39 4.83
CA ASN A 81 3.85 5.68 6.27
C ASN A 81 2.48 5.31 6.83
N ASN A 82 1.44 5.26 6.03
CA ASN A 82 0.07 5.00 6.45
C ASN A 82 -0.76 4.40 5.30
N GLY A 83 -0.11 3.90 4.33
CA GLY A 83 -0.77 3.33 3.18
C GLY A 83 -1.13 1.87 3.43
N SER A 84 -2.04 1.61 4.37
CA SER A 84 -2.73 0.34 4.32
C SER A 84 -3.47 0.25 2.99
N GLY A 85 -3.48 -0.89 2.34
CA GLY A 85 -4.29 -1.09 1.14
C GLY A 85 -5.79 -0.85 1.37
N ASN A 86 -6.21 -0.52 2.60
CA ASN A 86 -7.60 -0.47 3.01
C ASN A 86 -7.89 0.66 3.97
N TYR A 87 -9.04 1.28 3.78
CA TYR A 87 -9.56 2.27 4.70
C TYR A 87 -10.67 1.68 5.58
N ALA A 88 -10.66 2.03 6.86
CA ALA A 88 -11.73 1.67 7.77
C ALA A 88 -12.91 2.65 7.64
N HIS A 89 -14.11 2.12 7.47
CA HIS A 89 -15.34 2.88 7.63
C HIS A 89 -15.79 2.81 9.09
N THR A 90 -15.93 3.97 9.73
CA THR A 90 -16.40 4.04 11.11
C THR A 90 -17.89 4.37 11.14
N VAL A 91 -18.71 3.49 11.71
CA VAL A 91 -20.10 3.78 12.02
C VAL A 91 -20.21 4.14 13.48
N THR A 92 -20.77 5.31 13.76
CA THR A 92 -21.09 5.76 15.12
C THR A 92 -22.59 5.58 15.33
N SER A 93 -22.97 4.80 16.32
CA SER A 93 -24.37 4.62 16.74
C SER A 93 -24.55 5.14 18.17
N GLY A 94 -25.72 5.71 18.46
CA GLY A 94 -26.03 6.30 19.75
C GLY A 94 -25.80 7.82 19.81
N SER A 95 -26.13 8.43 20.94
CA SER A 95 -25.98 9.87 21.17
C SER A 95 -25.41 10.16 22.55
N GLY A 96 -24.74 11.32 22.69
CA GLY A 96 -24.15 11.75 23.95
C GLY A 96 -23.05 10.80 24.44
N TRP A 97 -23.07 10.45 25.72
CA TRP A 97 -22.07 9.61 26.38
C TRP A 97 -22.17 8.11 26.05
N ASN A 98 -23.25 7.67 25.36
CA ASN A 98 -23.51 6.30 24.99
C ASN A 98 -23.25 6.05 23.49
N GLN A 99 -22.17 6.58 22.95
CA GLN A 99 -21.78 6.34 21.56
C GLN A 99 -20.96 5.06 21.43
N THR A 100 -21.39 4.17 20.53
CA THR A 100 -20.61 3.02 20.10
C THR A 100 -20.00 3.32 18.74
N ARG A 101 -18.69 3.16 18.60
CA ARG A 101 -17.96 3.28 17.35
C ARG A 101 -17.50 1.91 16.88
N VAL A 102 -17.93 1.53 15.69
CA VAL A 102 -17.49 0.27 15.04
C VAL A 102 -16.72 0.62 13.77
N ASN A 103 -15.51 0.11 13.68
CA ASN A 103 -14.68 0.25 12.49
C ASN A 103 -14.89 -0.96 11.58
N TYR A 104 -15.31 -0.72 10.35
CA TYR A 104 -15.42 -1.72 9.30
C TYR A 104 -14.26 -1.55 8.34
N TYR A 105 -13.58 -2.65 8.05
CA TYR A 105 -12.43 -2.68 7.15
C TYR A 105 -12.81 -3.35 5.83
N ASN A 106 -12.30 -2.84 4.72
CA ASN A 106 -12.58 -3.41 3.41
C ASN A 106 -11.71 -4.66 3.17
N ILE A 107 -12.21 -5.80 3.61
CA ILE A 107 -11.55 -7.11 3.41
C ILE A 107 -11.60 -7.60 1.96
N ASN A 108 -12.37 -6.94 1.08
CA ASN A 108 -12.48 -7.27 -0.34
C ASN A 108 -11.45 -6.51 -1.19
N SER A 109 -10.54 -5.75 -0.58
CA SER A 109 -9.47 -5.12 -1.34
C SER A 109 -8.36 -6.12 -1.67
N GLU A 110 -7.71 -5.88 -2.80
CA GLU A 110 -6.62 -6.70 -3.29
C GLU A 110 -5.41 -5.84 -3.62
N ILE A 111 -4.25 -6.32 -3.22
CA ILE A 111 -2.97 -5.78 -3.64
C ILE A 111 -2.28 -6.85 -4.48
N LYS A 112 -1.93 -6.52 -5.72
CA LYS A 112 -1.21 -7.39 -6.61
C LYS A 112 0.10 -6.74 -7.07
N ILE A 113 1.19 -7.49 -7.00
CA ILE A 113 2.46 -7.15 -7.61
C ILE A 113 2.79 -8.25 -8.61
N GLU A 114 3.06 -7.87 -9.84
CA GLU A 114 3.49 -8.80 -10.89
C GLU A 114 4.80 -8.31 -11.48
N MET A 115 5.79 -9.21 -11.56
CA MET A 115 7.08 -8.91 -12.17
C MET A 115 7.36 -9.91 -13.28
N THR A 116 7.45 -9.39 -14.52
CA THR A 116 7.74 -10.17 -15.73
C THR A 116 9.13 -9.86 -16.30
N GLY A 117 9.83 -8.87 -15.71
CA GLY A 117 11.18 -8.46 -16.12
C GLY A 117 11.76 -7.38 -15.22
N GLY A 118 12.94 -6.86 -15.57
CA GLY A 118 13.59 -5.78 -14.83
C GLY A 118 14.40 -6.24 -13.62
N THR A 119 14.80 -5.26 -12.81
CA THR A 119 15.62 -5.48 -11.59
C THR A 119 15.08 -4.67 -10.42
N VAL A 120 14.87 -5.33 -9.29
CA VAL A 120 14.61 -4.69 -7.99
C VAL A 120 15.79 -4.99 -7.07
N THR A 121 16.57 -3.95 -6.73
CA THR A 121 17.86 -4.13 -6.03
C THR A 121 17.70 -4.67 -4.61
N ASN A 122 16.63 -4.24 -3.91
CA ASN A 122 16.35 -4.69 -2.56
C ASN A 122 15.21 -5.73 -2.57
N GLY A 123 14.08 -5.45 -1.92
CA GLY A 123 13.00 -6.42 -1.77
C GLY A 123 11.69 -5.99 -2.42
N ILE A 124 10.82 -6.97 -2.64
CA ILE A 124 9.41 -6.78 -2.99
C ILE A 124 8.57 -7.20 -1.79
N TYR A 125 7.69 -6.31 -1.34
CA TYR A 125 6.81 -6.49 -0.19
C TYR A 125 5.35 -6.29 -0.59
N GLY A 126 4.50 -7.25 -0.33
CA GLY A 126 3.07 -7.17 -0.62
C GLY A 126 2.33 -6.10 0.20
N GLY A 127 2.88 -5.70 1.34
CA GLY A 127 2.31 -4.70 2.25
C GLY A 127 3.00 -3.34 2.23
N SER A 128 2.97 -2.67 3.39
CA SER A 128 3.52 -1.31 3.59
C SER A 128 5.00 -1.33 3.98
N ASN A 129 5.66 -0.18 3.80
CA ASN A 129 7.05 0.01 4.20
C ASN A 129 7.17 0.21 5.73
N ILE A 130 6.90 1.42 6.24
CA ILE A 130 7.19 1.76 7.64
C ILE A 130 6.09 1.25 8.57
N LYS A 131 4.84 1.59 8.24
CA LYS A 131 3.66 1.18 9.01
C LYS A 131 2.43 1.12 8.12
N GLY A 132 1.43 0.39 8.54
CA GLY A 132 0.16 0.23 7.87
C GLY A 132 -0.32 -1.22 7.97
N ILE A 133 -1.63 -1.40 7.91
CA ILE A 133 -2.26 -2.71 7.94
C ILE A 133 -2.97 -2.92 6.60
N VAL A 134 -2.77 -4.07 6.02
CA VAL A 134 -3.52 -4.54 4.85
C VAL A 134 -4.60 -5.49 5.34
N TYR A 135 -5.86 -5.15 5.12
CA TYR A 135 -6.99 -5.95 5.57
C TYR A 135 -7.51 -6.95 4.52
N GLY A 136 -7.12 -6.78 3.28
CA GLY A 136 -7.51 -7.66 2.19
C GLY A 136 -6.39 -8.62 1.79
N LYS A 137 -6.46 -9.11 0.56
CA LYS A 137 -5.50 -10.04 -0.02
C LYS A 137 -4.27 -9.31 -0.52
N THR A 138 -3.10 -9.91 -0.32
CA THR A 138 -1.87 -9.56 -1.02
C THR A 138 -1.42 -10.72 -1.89
N GLU A 139 -0.98 -10.42 -3.11
CA GLU A 139 -0.46 -11.39 -4.06
C GLU A 139 0.82 -10.83 -4.70
N VAL A 140 1.89 -11.61 -4.70
CA VAL A 140 3.17 -11.25 -5.33
C VAL A 140 3.57 -12.36 -6.28
N ASN A 141 3.57 -12.06 -7.57
CA ASN A 141 3.92 -12.99 -8.65
C ASN A 141 5.22 -12.56 -9.32
N ILE A 142 6.25 -13.37 -9.20
CA ILE A 142 7.53 -13.15 -9.87
C ILE A 142 7.67 -14.20 -10.98
N LEU A 143 7.44 -13.77 -12.21
CA LEU A 143 7.51 -14.64 -13.38
C LEU A 143 8.89 -14.60 -14.04
N ASN A 144 9.54 -13.43 -14.00
CA ASN A 144 10.89 -13.21 -14.53
C ASN A 144 11.49 -11.93 -13.95
N GLY A 145 12.81 -11.73 -14.07
CA GLY A 145 13.54 -10.57 -13.58
C GLY A 145 14.47 -10.92 -12.42
N ASN A 146 15.07 -9.88 -11.83
CA ASN A 146 16.01 -10.03 -10.71
C ASN A 146 15.49 -9.29 -9.47
N VAL A 147 15.34 -9.99 -8.37
CA VAL A 147 14.99 -9.41 -7.06
C VAL A 147 15.75 -10.14 -5.97
N LYS A 148 16.15 -9.40 -4.90
CA LYS A 148 16.90 -9.99 -3.81
C LYS A 148 16.00 -10.81 -2.88
N ASP A 149 14.93 -10.19 -2.35
CA ASP A 149 14.03 -10.80 -1.37
C ASP A 149 12.56 -10.54 -1.75
N VAL A 150 11.65 -11.47 -1.44
CA VAL A 150 10.21 -11.34 -1.71
C VAL A 150 9.41 -11.71 -0.47
N TYR A 151 8.51 -10.82 -0.07
CA TYR A 151 7.63 -10.99 1.11
C TYR A 151 6.17 -10.73 0.75
N GLY A 152 5.27 -11.59 1.17
CA GLY A 152 3.83 -11.38 1.00
C GLY A 152 3.25 -10.27 1.88
N GLY A 153 3.91 -9.92 2.99
CA GLY A 153 3.54 -8.86 3.92
C GLY A 153 4.33 -7.57 3.74
N GLY A 154 4.24 -6.66 4.73
CA GLY A 154 5.03 -5.44 4.78
C GLY A 154 6.43 -5.64 5.36
N GLU A 155 7.31 -4.64 5.18
CA GLU A 155 8.66 -4.67 5.77
C GLU A 155 8.63 -4.42 7.29
N GLY A 156 7.81 -3.47 7.73
CA GLY A 156 7.57 -3.24 9.16
C GLY A 156 8.78 -2.68 9.89
N GLN A 157 9.06 -1.39 9.72
CA GLN A 157 10.21 -0.74 10.36
C GLN A 157 9.95 -0.27 11.80
N ASN A 158 8.70 -0.27 12.26
CA ASN A 158 8.35 0.11 13.62
C ASN A 158 7.73 -1.07 14.37
N THR A 159 8.31 -1.44 15.48
CA THR A 159 7.69 -2.31 16.47
C THR A 159 6.43 -1.62 17.00
N TYR A 160 5.28 -2.11 16.62
CA TYR A 160 4.03 -1.75 17.28
C TYR A 160 4.04 -2.44 18.65
N VAL A 161 4.30 -1.69 19.69
CA VAL A 161 3.91 -2.13 21.03
C VAL A 161 2.40 -1.97 21.07
N ARG A 162 1.65 -3.08 21.04
CA ARG A 162 0.27 -3.05 21.48
C ARG A 162 0.32 -2.67 22.95
N ASP A 163 -0.12 -1.49 23.28
CA ASP A 163 -0.53 -1.22 24.65
C ASP A 163 -1.65 -2.21 24.97
N ASN A 164 -1.40 -3.11 25.91
CA ASN A 164 -2.43 -3.96 26.44
C ASN A 164 -3.48 -3.04 27.05
N VAL A 165 -4.60 -2.93 26.38
CA VAL A 165 -5.81 -2.38 26.97
C VAL A 165 -6.44 -3.55 27.70
N ASP A 166 -6.31 -3.55 29.01
CA ASP A 166 -7.06 -4.41 29.93
C ASP A 166 -8.55 -4.13 29.83
#